data_cb52e3623e418dac9c2c364c8769eb70
#
_entry.id   cb52e3623e418dac9c2c364c8769eb70
#
_cell.length_a   1.000
_cell.length_b   1.000
_cell.length_c   1.000
_cell.angle_alpha   90.00
_cell.angle_beta   90.00
_cell.angle_gamma   90.00
#
_symmetry.space_group_name_H-M   'P 1'
#
loop_
_entity.id
_entity.type
_entity.pdbx_description
1 polymer ?
#
loop_
_entity_poly.entity_id
_entity_poly.type
_entity_poly.pdbx_seq_one_letter_code
_entity_poly.pdbx_strand_id
1 'polypeptide(L)'
;MNSFPKLPGWDGIHPAMVHFPIALLFAVPILLFVSLLARKSWRAWAVASLVLMVIGTVAAWMAAASGHAAAQLVDKTPALQLAIGGHEALGVMTRNLFTIMTLVFGALMVLHAALKKPLPTALRTVIHVAFLIAYVGCTIMLANTANRGGRLVHEAGLRAIVGPSVAAAVAPAEGQGAGGEGGQKK
;
A
#
# COMPACT_ATOMS: atom_id res chain seq x y z
N MET A 1 -33.83 -5.09 0.70
CA MET A 1 -32.70 -6.05 0.66
C MET A 1 -31.43 -5.22 0.53
N ASN A 2 -30.62 -5.14 1.58
CA ASN A 2 -29.37 -4.39 1.53
C ASN A 2 -28.36 -5.17 0.68
N SER A 3 -28.19 -4.77 -0.58
CA SER A 3 -27.10 -5.29 -1.40
C SER A 3 -25.78 -4.75 -0.83
N PHE A 4 -24.85 -5.63 -0.51
CA PHE A 4 -23.49 -5.22 -0.19
C PHE A 4 -22.95 -4.30 -1.30
N PRO A 5 -22.24 -3.21 -0.95
CA PRO A 5 -21.63 -2.35 -1.94
C PRO A 5 -20.70 -3.20 -2.83
N LYS A 6 -20.84 -3.04 -4.15
CA LYS A 6 -19.94 -3.72 -5.10
C LYS A 6 -18.51 -3.25 -4.85
N LEU A 7 -17.59 -4.19 -4.69
CA LEU A 7 -16.17 -3.86 -4.58
C LEU A 7 -15.71 -3.19 -5.89
N PRO A 8 -14.87 -2.14 -5.78
CA PRO A 8 -14.28 -1.53 -6.96
C PRO A 8 -13.45 -2.55 -7.76
N GLY A 9 -13.32 -2.34 -9.06
CA GLY A 9 -12.38 -3.09 -9.88
C GLY A 9 -10.93 -2.96 -9.38
N TRP A 10 -10.03 -3.74 -9.95
CA TRP A 10 -8.59 -3.73 -9.58
C TRP A 10 -7.94 -2.34 -9.66
N ASP A 11 -8.35 -1.56 -10.63
CA ASP A 11 -7.99 -0.17 -10.89
C ASP A 11 -8.50 0.83 -9.83
N GLY A 12 -9.68 0.56 -9.27
CA GLY A 12 -10.29 1.41 -8.23
C GLY A 12 -9.94 1.03 -6.79
N ILE A 13 -9.33 -0.15 -6.56
CA ILE A 13 -9.04 -0.65 -5.20
C ILE A 13 -7.77 -0.05 -4.58
N HIS A 14 -6.93 0.63 -5.37
CA HIS A 14 -5.63 1.15 -4.93
C HIS A 14 -5.69 1.98 -3.62
N PRO A 15 -6.62 2.94 -3.44
CA PRO A 15 -6.69 3.72 -2.20
C PRO A 15 -6.97 2.89 -0.95
N ALA A 16 -7.74 1.80 -1.08
CA ALA A 16 -7.97 0.88 0.03
C ALA A 16 -6.74 -0.01 0.26
N MET A 17 -6.11 -0.49 -0.81
CA MET A 17 -4.98 -1.41 -0.77
C MET A 17 -3.75 -0.82 -0.08
N VAL A 18 -3.45 0.47 -0.27
CA VAL A 18 -2.26 1.13 0.32
C VAL A 18 -2.26 1.16 1.84
N HIS A 19 -3.40 1.08 2.50
CA HIS A 19 -3.49 1.11 3.95
C HIS A 19 -2.87 -0.13 4.59
N PHE A 20 -2.93 -1.29 3.93
CA PHE A 20 -2.36 -2.53 4.45
C PHE A 20 -0.83 -2.46 4.59
N PRO A 21 -0.04 -2.19 3.53
CA PRO A 21 1.41 -2.10 3.69
C PRO A 21 1.81 -0.96 4.63
N ILE A 22 1.11 0.18 4.62
CA ILE A 22 1.39 1.27 5.55
C ILE A 22 1.24 0.77 6.99
N ALA A 23 0.09 0.25 7.38
CA ALA A 23 -0.17 -0.17 8.76
C ALA A 23 0.78 -1.28 9.22
N LEU A 24 0.95 -2.33 8.41
CA LEU A 24 1.74 -3.50 8.78
C LEU A 24 3.23 -3.19 8.86
N LEU A 25 3.78 -2.49 7.86
CA LEU A 25 5.21 -2.20 7.82
C LEU A 25 5.62 -1.13 8.83
N PHE A 26 4.73 -0.18 9.20
CA PHE A 26 4.97 0.75 10.30
C PHE A 26 4.91 0.10 11.68
N ALA A 27 4.17 -0.99 11.86
CA ALA A 27 4.14 -1.72 13.12
C ALA A 27 5.43 -2.52 13.39
N VAL A 28 6.16 -2.92 12.33
CA VAL A 28 7.37 -3.77 12.45
C VAL A 28 8.47 -3.16 13.33
N PRO A 29 8.87 -1.88 13.21
CA PRO A 29 9.88 -1.29 14.08
C PRO A 29 9.55 -1.40 15.56
N ILE A 30 8.27 -1.29 15.92
CA ILE A 30 7.80 -1.43 17.30
C ILE A 30 8.04 -2.87 17.78
N LEU A 31 7.65 -3.87 16.99
CA LEU A 31 7.85 -5.27 17.36
C LEU A 31 9.33 -5.65 17.40
N LEU A 32 10.15 -5.14 16.48
CA LEU A 32 11.61 -5.33 16.50
C LEU A 32 12.22 -4.70 17.75
N PHE A 33 11.78 -3.51 18.15
CA PHE A 33 12.22 -2.86 19.37
C PHE A 33 11.83 -3.68 20.61
N VAL A 34 10.58 -4.16 20.67
CA VAL A 34 10.13 -5.05 21.75
C VAL A 34 10.96 -6.33 21.78
N SER A 35 11.31 -6.89 20.62
CA SER A 35 12.20 -8.07 20.52
C SER A 35 13.58 -7.83 21.16
N LEU A 36 14.13 -6.61 21.08
CA LEU A 36 15.38 -6.26 21.73
C LEU A 36 15.26 -6.20 23.26
N LEU A 37 14.12 -5.75 23.78
CA LEU A 37 13.87 -5.62 25.22
C LEU A 37 13.46 -6.96 25.85
N ALA A 38 12.69 -7.77 25.15
CA ALA A 38 12.11 -9.01 25.65
C ALA A 38 13.09 -10.20 25.56
N ARG A 39 14.17 -10.16 26.37
CA ARG A 39 15.29 -11.12 26.32
C ARG A 39 14.88 -12.60 26.29
N LYS A 40 13.84 -12.99 27.04
CA LYS A 40 13.36 -14.38 27.13
C LYS A 40 12.48 -14.77 25.94
N SER A 41 11.69 -13.85 25.39
CA SER A 41 10.72 -14.08 24.30
C SER A 41 11.11 -13.39 22.99
N TRP A 42 12.37 -12.97 22.84
CA TRP A 42 12.83 -12.22 21.66
C TRP A 42 12.48 -12.91 20.33
N ARG A 43 12.56 -14.26 20.28
CA ARG A 43 12.24 -15.03 19.08
C ARG A 43 10.78 -14.89 18.66
N ALA A 44 9.85 -14.90 19.62
CA ALA A 44 8.43 -14.74 19.33
C ALA A 44 8.14 -13.38 18.70
N TRP A 45 8.72 -12.31 19.25
CA TRP A 45 8.57 -10.95 18.70
C TRP A 45 9.27 -10.80 17.35
N ALA A 46 10.43 -11.41 17.15
CA ALA A 46 11.13 -11.42 15.88
C ALA A 46 10.33 -12.18 14.80
N VAL A 47 9.74 -13.33 15.14
CA VAL A 47 8.86 -14.08 14.23
C VAL A 47 7.61 -13.27 13.90
N ALA A 48 6.97 -12.63 14.89
CA ALA A 48 5.82 -11.74 14.65
C ALA A 48 6.20 -10.58 13.71
N SER A 49 7.40 -9.98 13.90
CA SER A 49 7.92 -8.96 12.99
C SER A 49 8.07 -9.50 11.56
N LEU A 50 8.65 -10.69 11.40
CA LEU A 50 8.83 -11.31 10.09
C LEU A 50 7.48 -11.60 9.40
N VAL A 51 6.48 -12.07 10.15
CA VAL A 51 5.12 -12.30 9.61
C VAL A 51 4.53 -11.00 9.08
N LEU A 52 4.60 -9.92 9.86
CA LEU A 52 4.12 -8.61 9.40
C LEU A 52 4.91 -8.08 8.21
N MET A 53 6.23 -8.31 8.18
CA MET A 53 7.06 -7.93 7.03
C MET A 53 6.63 -8.68 5.77
N VAL A 54 6.40 -9.99 5.84
CA VAL A 54 5.97 -10.80 4.70
C VAL A 54 4.61 -10.32 4.18
N ILE A 55 3.61 -10.21 5.06
CA ILE A 55 2.26 -9.79 4.67
C ILE A 55 2.28 -8.35 4.14
N GLY A 56 2.98 -7.44 4.83
CA GLY A 56 3.10 -6.04 4.43
C GLY A 56 3.84 -5.86 3.10
N THR A 57 4.88 -6.67 2.84
CA THR A 57 5.60 -6.65 1.57
C THR A 57 4.74 -7.17 0.42
N VAL A 58 4.00 -8.26 0.62
CA VAL A 58 3.03 -8.76 -0.38
C VAL A 58 1.97 -7.68 -0.66
N ALA A 59 1.43 -7.05 0.38
CA ALA A 59 0.48 -5.94 0.23
C ALA A 59 1.09 -4.75 -0.52
N ALA A 60 2.40 -4.45 -0.32
CA ALA A 60 3.09 -3.40 -1.07
C ALA A 60 3.22 -3.73 -2.57
N TRP A 61 3.42 -5.00 -2.93
CA TRP A 61 3.39 -5.46 -4.32
C TRP A 61 1.99 -5.26 -4.94
N MET A 62 0.95 -5.64 -4.22
CA MET A 62 -0.43 -5.46 -4.67
C MET A 62 -0.79 -3.98 -4.81
N ALA A 63 -0.37 -3.14 -3.84
CA ALA A 63 -0.57 -1.69 -3.90
C ALA A 63 0.14 -1.07 -5.12
N ALA A 64 1.38 -1.46 -5.41
CA ALA A 64 2.11 -0.96 -6.57
C ALA A 64 1.43 -1.38 -7.89
N ALA A 65 0.98 -2.65 -7.99
CA ALA A 65 0.30 -3.16 -9.18
C ALA A 65 -1.06 -2.46 -9.42
N SER A 66 -1.89 -2.31 -8.36
CA SER A 66 -3.17 -1.60 -8.46
C SER A 66 -2.99 -0.10 -8.76
N GLY A 67 -1.93 0.52 -8.22
CA GLY A 67 -1.60 1.92 -8.50
C GLY A 67 -1.20 2.15 -9.95
N HIS A 68 -0.42 1.24 -10.52
CA HIS A 68 -0.08 1.28 -11.94
C HIS A 68 -1.34 1.15 -12.82
N ALA A 69 -2.24 0.22 -12.51
CA ALA A 69 -3.51 0.07 -13.23
C ALA A 69 -4.38 1.34 -13.13
N ALA A 70 -4.50 1.93 -11.94
CA ALA A 70 -5.23 3.17 -11.73
C ALA A 70 -4.63 4.34 -12.52
N ALA A 71 -3.30 4.43 -12.60
CA ALA A 71 -2.61 5.47 -13.34
C ALA A 71 -2.88 5.45 -14.85
N GLN A 72 -3.26 4.31 -15.43
CA GLN A 72 -3.59 4.20 -16.86
C GLN A 72 -4.96 4.81 -17.22
N LEU A 73 -5.85 4.98 -16.23
CA LEU A 73 -7.22 5.47 -16.45
C LEU A 73 -7.35 6.99 -16.36
N VAL A 74 -6.28 7.68 -15.99
CA VAL A 74 -6.28 9.12 -15.77
C VAL A 74 -5.89 9.87 -17.03
N ASP A 75 -6.69 10.88 -17.44
CA ASP A 75 -6.29 11.86 -18.46
C ASP A 75 -5.12 12.68 -17.96
N LYS A 76 -3.96 12.51 -18.57
CA LYS A 76 -2.70 13.06 -18.08
C LYS A 76 -2.36 14.38 -18.74
N THR A 77 -2.44 15.46 -18.00
CA THR A 77 -1.68 16.68 -18.35
C THR A 77 -0.18 16.43 -18.12
N PRO A 78 0.75 17.17 -18.79
CA PRO A 78 2.18 17.00 -18.59
C PRO A 78 2.62 17.10 -17.12
N ALA A 79 2.05 18.04 -16.36
CA ALA A 79 2.34 18.21 -14.93
C ALA A 79 1.86 17.02 -14.08
N LEU A 80 0.65 16.52 -14.35
CA LEU A 80 0.09 15.38 -13.65
C LEU A 80 0.84 14.08 -13.97
N GLN A 81 1.28 13.92 -15.20
CA GLN A 81 2.11 12.79 -15.63
C GLN A 81 3.44 12.72 -14.87
N LEU A 82 4.12 13.88 -14.67
CA LEU A 82 5.32 13.96 -13.86
C LEU A 82 5.07 13.60 -12.40
N ALA A 83 3.98 14.11 -11.82
CA ALA A 83 3.62 13.84 -10.43
C ALA A 83 3.27 12.36 -10.18
N ILE A 84 2.49 11.74 -11.07
CA ILE A 84 2.16 10.31 -11.03
C ILE A 84 3.42 9.47 -11.19
N GLY A 85 4.25 9.75 -12.22
CA GLY A 85 5.49 9.02 -12.45
C GLY A 85 6.46 9.09 -11.27
N GLY A 86 6.57 10.25 -10.63
CA GLY A 86 7.38 10.41 -9.41
C GLY A 86 6.85 9.62 -8.22
N HIS A 87 5.53 9.51 -8.05
CA HIS A 87 4.91 8.66 -7.02
C HIS A 87 5.11 7.18 -7.32
N GLU A 88 4.88 6.74 -8.55
CA GLU A 88 5.09 5.34 -8.98
C GLU A 88 6.54 4.91 -8.79
N ALA A 89 7.51 5.74 -9.18
CA ALA A 89 8.93 5.43 -9.00
C ALA A 89 9.31 5.21 -7.53
N LEU A 90 8.80 6.08 -6.64
CA LEU A 90 8.98 5.90 -5.20
C LEU A 90 8.25 4.66 -4.67
N GLY A 91 7.06 4.37 -5.16
CA GLY A 91 6.31 3.16 -4.81
C GLY A 91 7.09 1.89 -5.15
N VAL A 92 7.65 1.81 -6.35
CA VAL A 92 8.50 0.71 -6.79
C VAL A 92 9.77 0.59 -5.93
N MET A 93 10.43 1.70 -5.65
CA MET A 93 11.64 1.70 -4.81
C MET A 93 11.32 1.26 -3.38
N THR A 94 10.25 1.77 -2.78
CA THR A 94 9.78 1.40 -1.45
C THR A 94 9.47 -0.10 -1.37
N ARG A 95 8.68 -0.62 -2.30
CA ARG A 95 8.36 -2.05 -2.41
C ARG A 95 9.62 -2.92 -2.48
N ASN A 96 10.59 -2.54 -3.32
CA ASN A 96 11.82 -3.31 -3.50
C ASN A 96 12.68 -3.30 -2.22
N LEU A 97 12.78 -2.15 -1.54
CA LEU A 97 13.49 -2.04 -0.26
C LEU A 97 12.87 -2.94 0.80
N PHE A 98 11.55 -2.93 0.97
CA PHE A 98 10.90 -3.81 1.94
C PHE A 98 11.02 -5.30 1.55
N THR A 99 11.05 -5.62 0.25
CA THR A 99 11.35 -6.98 -0.21
C THR A 99 12.74 -7.41 0.25
N ILE A 100 13.76 -6.58 0.02
CA ILE A 100 15.14 -6.86 0.45
C ILE A 100 15.20 -6.98 1.98
N MET A 101 14.60 -6.06 2.74
CA MET A 101 14.59 -6.11 4.20
C MET A 101 13.91 -7.38 4.73
N THR A 102 12.79 -7.79 4.12
CA THR A 102 12.09 -9.03 4.49
C THR A 102 12.95 -10.26 4.24
N LEU A 103 13.60 -10.33 3.08
CA LEU A 103 14.49 -11.45 2.75
C LEU A 103 15.72 -11.51 3.67
N VAL A 104 16.35 -10.37 3.93
CA VAL A 104 17.49 -10.27 4.84
C VAL A 104 17.10 -10.69 6.25
N PHE A 105 15.97 -10.22 6.78
CA PHE A 105 15.52 -10.59 8.11
C PHE A 105 15.13 -12.07 8.19
N GLY A 106 14.43 -12.57 7.16
CA GLY A 106 14.14 -14.00 7.03
C GLY A 106 15.41 -14.86 7.04
N ALA A 107 16.41 -14.47 6.25
CA ALA A 107 17.71 -15.17 6.23
C ALA A 107 18.42 -15.12 7.61
N LEU A 108 18.39 -13.98 8.29
CA LEU A 108 18.92 -13.86 9.66
C LEU A 108 18.18 -14.80 10.63
N MET A 109 16.87 -14.89 10.54
CA MET A 109 16.09 -15.81 11.40
C MET A 109 16.40 -17.27 11.12
N VAL A 110 16.52 -17.67 9.84
CA VAL A 110 16.92 -19.01 9.44
C VAL A 110 18.34 -19.33 9.94
N LEU A 111 19.28 -18.39 9.77
CA LEU A 111 20.64 -18.54 10.26
C LEU A 111 20.66 -18.76 11.79
N HIS A 112 19.91 -17.95 12.54
CA HIS A 112 19.81 -18.11 14.00
C HIS A 112 19.22 -19.49 14.41
N ALA A 113 18.29 -20.02 13.60
CA ALA A 113 17.71 -21.34 13.86
C ALA A 113 18.66 -22.49 13.51
N ALA A 114 19.48 -22.33 12.47
CA ALA A 114 20.40 -23.35 11.98
C ALA A 114 21.70 -23.48 12.80
N LEU A 115 22.06 -22.43 13.55
CA LEU A 115 23.30 -22.47 14.36
C LEU A 115 23.18 -23.47 15.51
N LYS A 116 24.15 -24.42 15.60
CA LYS A 116 24.24 -25.38 16.69
C LYS A 116 24.47 -24.73 18.06
N LYS A 117 25.15 -23.58 18.08
CA LYS A 117 25.35 -22.77 19.29
C LYS A 117 24.73 -21.40 19.06
N PRO A 118 23.94 -20.86 20.02
CA PRO A 118 23.37 -19.53 19.89
C PRO A 118 24.47 -18.47 19.81
N LEU A 119 24.22 -17.44 18.99
CA LEU A 119 25.11 -16.28 18.95
C LEU A 119 25.23 -15.63 20.33
N PRO A 120 26.41 -15.06 20.67
CA PRO A 120 26.57 -14.24 21.85
C PRO A 120 25.51 -13.13 21.87
N THR A 121 24.91 -12.87 23.04
CA THR A 121 23.81 -11.89 23.17
C THR A 121 24.21 -10.52 22.62
N ALA A 122 25.44 -10.08 22.89
CA ALA A 122 25.94 -8.80 22.38
C ALA A 122 25.92 -8.74 20.84
N LEU A 123 26.45 -9.76 20.16
CA LEU A 123 26.48 -9.80 18.69
C LEU A 123 25.07 -9.83 18.09
N ARG A 124 24.19 -10.65 18.67
CA ARG A 124 22.78 -10.67 18.25
C ARG A 124 22.13 -9.30 18.40
N THR A 125 22.32 -8.62 19.54
CA THR A 125 21.77 -7.29 19.79
C THR A 125 22.29 -6.30 18.77
N VAL A 126 23.59 -6.29 18.47
CA VAL A 126 24.17 -5.39 17.46
C VAL A 126 23.54 -5.61 16.09
N ILE A 127 23.39 -6.86 15.66
CA ILE A 127 22.76 -7.20 14.37
C ILE A 127 21.31 -6.70 14.32
N HIS A 128 20.51 -6.94 15.38
CA HIS A 128 19.11 -6.50 15.41
C HIS A 128 18.96 -4.99 15.50
N VAL A 129 19.85 -4.29 16.22
CA VAL A 129 19.84 -2.81 16.28
C VAL A 129 20.21 -2.24 14.91
N ALA A 130 21.25 -2.75 14.26
CA ALA A 130 21.64 -2.29 12.92
C ALA A 130 20.50 -2.52 11.92
N PHE A 131 19.85 -3.69 11.99
CA PHE A 131 18.69 -4.00 11.15
C PHE A 131 17.51 -3.04 11.44
N LEU A 132 17.21 -2.78 12.71
CA LEU A 132 16.14 -1.84 13.10
C LEU A 132 16.39 -0.44 12.56
N ILE A 133 17.63 0.07 12.66
CA ILE A 133 18.00 1.38 12.13
C ILE A 133 17.77 1.44 10.62
N ALA A 134 18.25 0.43 9.88
CA ALA A 134 18.05 0.35 8.43
C ALA A 134 16.56 0.27 8.08
N TYR A 135 15.77 -0.51 8.84
CA TYR A 135 14.34 -0.66 8.63
C TYR A 135 13.57 0.64 8.89
N VAL A 136 13.93 1.40 9.93
CA VAL A 136 13.36 2.73 10.19
C VAL A 136 13.63 3.68 9.02
N GLY A 137 14.80 3.63 8.40
CA GLY A 137 15.08 4.36 7.16
C GLY A 137 14.08 4.01 6.04
N CYS A 138 13.75 2.71 5.88
CA CYS A 138 12.75 2.26 4.92
C CYS A 138 11.34 2.77 5.27
N THR A 139 10.96 2.83 6.56
CA THR A 139 9.65 3.38 6.96
C THR A 139 9.54 4.88 6.70
N ILE A 140 10.62 5.65 6.84
CA ILE A 140 10.64 7.06 6.44
C ILE A 140 10.39 7.19 4.93
N MET A 141 10.97 6.32 4.12
CA MET A 141 10.72 6.30 2.69
C MET A 141 9.27 5.93 2.35
N LEU A 142 8.68 4.95 3.08
CA LEU A 142 7.26 4.61 2.96
C LEU A 142 6.37 5.81 3.29
N ALA A 143 6.68 6.56 4.36
CA ALA A 143 5.96 7.78 4.72
C ALA A 143 6.02 8.83 3.60
N ASN A 144 7.19 9.02 2.99
CA ASN A 144 7.36 9.94 1.87
C ASN A 144 6.54 9.49 0.63
N THR A 145 6.54 8.19 0.33
CA THR A 145 5.72 7.61 -0.74
C THR A 145 4.23 7.85 -0.49
N ALA A 146 3.75 7.58 0.73
CA ALA A 146 2.36 7.81 1.13
C ALA A 146 1.97 9.30 1.04
N ASN A 147 2.85 10.20 1.49
CA ASN A 147 2.63 11.65 1.40
C ASN A 147 2.49 12.11 -0.05
N ARG A 148 3.34 11.64 -0.96
CA ARG A 148 3.22 11.97 -2.39
C ARG A 148 1.92 11.44 -3.00
N GLY A 149 1.48 10.24 -2.62
CA GLY A 149 0.18 9.72 -3.02
C GLY A 149 -0.98 10.57 -2.50
N GLY A 150 -0.91 11.02 -1.23
CA GLY A 150 -1.89 11.93 -0.65
C GLY A 150 -1.97 13.28 -1.40
N ARG A 151 -0.83 13.83 -1.82
CA ARG A 151 -0.78 15.07 -2.62
C ARG A 151 -1.44 14.93 -3.98
N LEU A 152 -1.31 13.77 -4.65
CA LEU A 152 -2.04 13.51 -5.91
C LEU A 152 -3.55 13.61 -5.73
N VAL A 153 -4.09 13.16 -4.59
CA VAL A 153 -5.52 13.23 -4.29
C VAL A 153 -5.93 14.64 -3.86
N HIS A 154 -5.21 15.25 -2.91
CA HIS A 154 -5.63 16.50 -2.26
C HIS A 154 -5.24 17.77 -3.05
N GLU A 155 -4.08 17.75 -3.73
CA GLU A 155 -3.57 18.92 -4.46
C GLU A 155 -3.87 18.81 -5.97
N ALA A 156 -3.71 17.63 -6.56
CA ALA A 156 -3.95 17.41 -7.99
C ALA A 156 -5.38 16.95 -8.31
N GLY A 157 -6.24 16.74 -7.31
CA GLY A 157 -7.65 16.42 -7.48
C GLY A 157 -7.94 15.04 -8.08
N LEU A 158 -6.98 14.11 -8.04
CA LEU A 158 -7.20 12.74 -8.50
C LEU A 158 -8.23 12.04 -7.64
N ARG A 159 -9.27 11.50 -8.28
CA ARG A 159 -10.31 10.72 -7.61
C ARG A 159 -10.20 9.26 -7.99
N ALA A 160 -10.41 8.36 -7.02
CA ALA A 160 -10.57 6.94 -7.33
C ALA A 160 -11.86 6.74 -8.13
N ILE A 161 -11.78 6.00 -9.23
CA ILE A 161 -12.95 5.63 -10.02
C ILE A 161 -13.61 4.43 -9.32
N VAL A 162 -14.54 4.72 -8.40
CA VAL A 162 -15.19 3.69 -7.53
C VAL A 162 -16.58 3.28 -8.04
N GLY A 163 -16.91 3.57 -9.29
CA GLY A 163 -18.21 3.28 -9.89
C GLY A 163 -18.72 4.45 -10.77
N PRO A 164 -19.93 4.37 -11.33
CA PRO A 164 -20.48 5.48 -12.08
C PRO A 164 -20.48 6.72 -11.20
N SER A 165 -19.96 7.81 -11.73
CA SER A 165 -19.87 9.07 -11.00
C SER A 165 -21.25 9.44 -10.43
N VAL A 166 -21.30 9.98 -9.20
CA VAL A 166 -22.55 10.49 -8.61
C VAL A 166 -23.24 11.47 -9.57
N ALA A 167 -22.46 12.18 -10.40
CA ALA A 167 -22.99 13.03 -11.48
C ALA A 167 -23.80 12.25 -12.54
N ALA A 168 -23.42 11.01 -12.87
CA ALA A 168 -24.20 10.17 -13.78
C ALA A 168 -25.44 9.55 -13.10
N ALA A 169 -25.42 9.39 -11.78
CA ALA A 169 -26.55 8.89 -11.01
C ALA A 169 -27.58 9.99 -10.66
N VAL A 170 -27.18 11.27 -10.74
CA VAL A 170 -28.03 12.44 -10.44
C VAL A 170 -28.42 13.20 -11.71
N ALA A 171 -27.88 12.82 -12.87
CA ALA A 171 -28.31 13.39 -14.14
C ALA A 171 -29.83 13.15 -14.29
N PRO A 172 -30.68 14.19 -14.46
CA PRO A 172 -32.09 14.01 -14.75
C PRO A 172 -32.20 13.12 -15.98
N ALA A 173 -33.18 12.24 -16.01
CA ALA A 173 -33.51 11.45 -17.18
C ALA A 173 -34.05 12.42 -18.27
N GLU A 174 -33.13 13.13 -18.93
CA GLU A 174 -33.46 13.97 -20.07
C GLU A 174 -33.86 13.07 -21.24
N GLY A 175 -35.15 13.10 -21.59
CA GLY A 175 -35.59 12.79 -22.92
C GLY A 175 -36.24 11.43 -23.18
N GLN A 176 -37.13 10.97 -22.30
CA GLN A 176 -38.15 10.00 -22.73
C GLN A 176 -39.55 10.64 -22.57
N GLY A 177 -39.87 11.56 -23.43
CA GLY A 177 -41.20 12.13 -23.38
C GLY A 177 -41.43 13.31 -24.31
N ALA A 178 -41.31 13.13 -25.60
CA ALA A 178 -42.02 13.99 -26.58
C ALA A 178 -41.95 13.39 -27.97
N GLY A 179 -42.71 12.36 -28.18
CA GLY A 179 -42.88 11.73 -29.51
C GLY A 179 -44.21 11.09 -29.62
N GLY A 180 -45.28 11.86 -29.61
CA GLY A 180 -46.61 11.31 -29.86
C GLY A 180 -47.69 12.31 -29.57
N GLU A 181 -48.05 13.08 -30.56
CA GLU A 181 -49.42 13.49 -30.87
C GLU A 181 -49.39 14.61 -31.92
N GLY A 182 -49.69 14.29 -33.08
CA GLY A 182 -49.91 15.19 -34.18
C GLY A 182 -50.98 14.61 -35.06
N GLY A 183 -52.20 14.72 -34.57
CA GLY A 183 -53.40 14.22 -35.20
C GLY A 183 -53.68 14.81 -36.56
N GLN A 184 -54.24 13.96 -37.35
CA GLN A 184 -55.07 14.28 -38.51
C GLN A 184 -56.14 15.34 -38.18
N LYS A 185 -56.34 16.26 -39.10
CA LYS A 185 -57.66 16.66 -39.62
C LYS A 185 -57.55 17.55 -40.83
N LYS A 186 -58.19 17.07 -41.86
CA LYS A 186 -58.78 17.69 -43.07
C LYS A 186 -57.83 18.19 -44.15
#